data_573834da30a2e4a66a357c7d3efc9107
#
_entry.id   573834da30a2e4a66a357c7d3efc9107
#
_cell.length_a   1.000
_cell.length_b   1.000
_cell.length_c   1.000
_cell.angle_alpha   90.00
_cell.angle_beta   90.00
_cell.angle_gamma   90.00
#
_symmetry.space_group_name_H-M   'P 1'
#
loop_
_entity.id
_entity.type
_entity.pdbx_description
1 polymer ?
#
loop_
_entity_poly.entity_id
_entity_poly.type
_entity_poly.pdbx_seq_one_letter_code
_entity_poly.pdbx_strand_id
1 'polypeptide(L)'
;MHILVMTRSTLSHGFGGFQRQCMDLCEGFIAKGHQVTIVTTAHPDNIEMEEKDGYTTYYLNPSKPTKLSRAWFNKSKKLVKQIHQDNPIDIIHSNEFAATGVMSWASKLNIPIAVVCHGSLRTELLSFLSSADKRPR
;
A
#
# COMPACT_ATOMS: atom_id res chain seq x y z
N MET A 1 -2.17 -7.32 17.49
CA MET A 1 -0.99 -7.04 16.64
C MET A 1 -1.18 -5.69 15.96
N HIS A 2 -0.08 -5.01 15.66
CA HIS A 2 -0.07 -3.84 14.80
C HIS A 2 0.27 -4.25 13.37
N ILE A 3 -0.69 -4.11 12.47
CA ILE A 3 -0.58 -4.48 11.05
C ILE A 3 -0.38 -3.20 10.23
N LEU A 4 0.76 -3.09 9.56
CA LEU A 4 0.99 -2.03 8.60
C LEU A 4 0.58 -2.50 7.20
N VAL A 5 -0.34 -1.79 6.56
CA VAL A 5 -0.78 -2.05 5.19
C VAL A 5 -0.15 -1.04 4.25
N MET A 6 0.60 -1.52 3.27
CA MET A 6 1.20 -0.68 2.23
C MET A 6 0.49 -0.95 0.90
N THR A 7 -0.05 0.10 0.31
CA THR A 7 -0.82 0.01 -0.93
C THR A 7 -0.63 1.25 -1.81
N ARG A 8 -0.76 1.10 -3.11
CA ARG A 8 -0.70 2.24 -4.05
C ARG A 8 -1.97 3.10 -4.05
N SER A 9 -3.10 2.53 -3.64
CA SER A 9 -4.38 3.23 -3.65
C SER A 9 -5.36 2.66 -2.63
N THR A 10 -6.24 3.55 -2.15
CA THR A 10 -7.38 3.26 -1.29
C THR A 10 -8.67 3.74 -1.96
N LEU A 11 -9.82 3.61 -1.31
CA LEU A 11 -11.09 4.12 -1.82
C LEU A 11 -11.09 5.64 -2.06
N SER A 12 -10.22 6.38 -1.36
CA SER A 12 -10.05 7.83 -1.58
C SER A 12 -9.45 8.17 -2.95
N HIS A 13 -8.76 7.22 -3.60
CA HIS A 13 -8.18 7.40 -4.92
C HIS A 13 -9.13 7.00 -6.06
N GLY A 14 -10.21 6.31 -5.76
CA GLY A 14 -11.17 5.83 -6.72
C GLY A 14 -11.80 4.50 -6.28
N PHE A 15 -12.87 4.13 -6.93
CA PHE A 15 -13.60 2.90 -6.62
C PHE A 15 -13.20 1.79 -7.59
N GLY A 16 -12.79 0.64 -7.05
CA GLY A 16 -12.42 -0.54 -7.83
C GLY A 16 -12.24 -1.77 -6.94
N GLY A 17 -12.20 -2.94 -7.57
CA GLY A 17 -12.08 -4.21 -6.85
C GLY A 17 -10.83 -4.30 -5.98
N PHE A 18 -9.70 -3.79 -6.47
CA PHE A 18 -8.44 -3.74 -5.72
C PHE A 18 -8.58 -2.91 -4.43
N GLN A 19 -9.12 -1.69 -4.53
CA GLN A 19 -9.29 -0.81 -3.39
C GLN A 19 -10.30 -1.38 -2.39
N ARG A 20 -11.41 -1.93 -2.88
CA ARG A 20 -12.45 -2.52 -2.03
C ARG A 20 -11.89 -3.72 -1.26
N GLN A 21 -11.19 -4.64 -1.93
CA GLN A 21 -10.60 -5.81 -1.27
C GLN A 21 -9.60 -5.40 -0.18
N CYS A 22 -8.78 -4.37 -0.43
CA CYS A 22 -7.83 -3.86 0.55
C CYS A 22 -8.55 -3.33 1.79
N MET A 23 -9.65 -2.60 1.61
CA MET A 23 -10.43 -2.05 2.73
C MET A 23 -11.18 -3.14 3.49
N ASP A 24 -11.80 -4.09 2.81
CA ASP A 24 -12.48 -5.23 3.46
C ASP A 24 -11.51 -6.03 4.33
N LEU A 25 -10.27 -6.18 3.87
CA LEU A 25 -9.22 -6.84 4.64
C LEU A 25 -8.84 -6.05 5.90
N CYS A 26 -8.68 -4.72 5.79
CA CYS A 26 -8.40 -3.84 6.92
C CYS A 26 -9.54 -3.87 7.95
N GLU A 27 -10.78 -3.79 7.50
CA GLU A 27 -11.97 -3.90 8.36
C GLU A 27 -12.00 -5.26 9.08
N GLY A 28 -11.65 -6.36 8.38
CA GLY A 28 -11.55 -7.68 8.97
C GLY A 28 -10.46 -7.79 10.05
N PHE A 29 -9.31 -7.14 9.86
CA PHE A 29 -8.26 -7.08 10.89
C PHE A 29 -8.72 -6.31 12.14
N ILE A 30 -9.38 -5.18 11.96
CA ILE A 30 -9.92 -4.37 13.05
C ILE A 30 -11.00 -5.14 13.81
N ALA A 31 -11.92 -5.79 13.11
CA ALA A 31 -12.95 -6.62 13.73
C ALA A 31 -12.39 -7.77 14.59
N LYS A 32 -11.15 -8.20 14.30
CA LYS A 32 -10.41 -9.19 15.10
C LYS A 32 -9.56 -8.58 16.24
N GLY A 33 -9.68 -7.27 16.46
CA GLY A 33 -8.97 -6.55 17.53
C GLY A 33 -7.52 -6.20 17.19
N HIS A 34 -7.15 -6.17 15.91
CA HIS A 34 -5.82 -5.71 15.48
C HIS A 34 -5.83 -4.22 15.22
N GLN A 35 -4.69 -3.58 15.49
CA GLN A 35 -4.45 -2.21 15.07
C GLN A 35 -3.99 -2.19 13.61
N VAL A 36 -4.54 -1.28 12.81
CA VAL A 36 -4.21 -1.14 11.39
C VAL A 36 -3.73 0.27 11.09
N THR A 37 -2.59 0.37 10.44
CA THR A 37 -2.08 1.61 9.86
C THR A 37 -1.87 1.42 8.37
N ILE A 38 -2.37 2.34 7.54
CA ILE A 38 -2.25 2.28 6.09
C ILE A 38 -1.26 3.35 5.64
N VAL A 39 -0.34 2.99 4.76
CA VAL A 39 0.56 3.91 4.06
C VAL A 39 0.30 3.79 2.55
N THR A 40 -0.08 4.89 1.93
CA THR A 40 -0.46 4.93 0.52
C THR A 40 0.12 6.16 -0.20
N THR A 41 -0.12 6.26 -1.49
CA THR A 41 0.31 7.40 -2.31
C THR A 41 -0.47 8.67 -1.99
N ALA A 42 -0.09 9.81 -2.57
CA ALA A 42 -0.72 11.10 -2.28
C ALA A 42 -2.24 11.06 -2.47
N HIS A 43 -2.95 11.71 -1.55
CA HIS A 43 -4.39 11.89 -1.67
C HIS A 43 -4.73 12.86 -2.82
N PRO A 44 -5.80 12.62 -3.59
CA PRO A 44 -6.21 13.54 -4.66
C PRO A 44 -6.45 14.98 -4.19
N ASP A 45 -6.95 15.16 -2.97
CA ASP A 45 -7.24 16.46 -2.35
C ASP A 45 -6.15 16.94 -1.38
N ASN A 46 -4.92 16.40 -1.48
CA ASN A 46 -3.76 16.78 -0.66
C ASN A 46 -3.93 16.57 0.85
N ILE A 47 -4.77 15.65 1.27
CA ILE A 47 -4.86 15.21 2.67
C ILE A 47 -3.59 14.42 3.00
N GLU A 48 -2.97 14.68 4.15
CA GLU A 48 -1.74 13.99 4.58
C GLU A 48 -2.02 12.79 5.48
N MET A 49 -3.06 12.89 6.31
CA MET A 49 -3.44 11.82 7.24
C MET A 49 -4.95 11.84 7.47
N GLU A 50 -5.53 10.67 7.62
CA GLU A 50 -6.94 10.49 7.95
C GLU A 50 -7.09 9.38 9.00
N GLU A 51 -7.88 9.65 10.04
CA GLU A 51 -8.33 8.64 10.99
C GLU A 51 -9.81 8.35 10.73
N LYS A 52 -10.11 7.15 10.31
CA LYS A 52 -11.45 6.73 9.95
C LYS A 52 -11.62 5.21 10.12
N ASP A 53 -12.81 4.79 10.52
CA ASP A 53 -13.19 3.38 10.61
C ASP A 53 -12.26 2.52 11.48
N GLY A 54 -11.57 3.14 12.45
CA GLY A 54 -10.67 2.46 13.38
C GLY A 54 -9.24 2.26 12.88
N TYR A 55 -8.87 2.82 11.74
CA TYR A 55 -7.50 2.81 11.23
C TYR A 55 -7.00 4.20 10.85
N THR A 56 -5.68 4.36 10.85
CA THR A 56 -5.00 5.58 10.42
C THR A 56 -4.41 5.38 9.02
N THR A 57 -4.72 6.29 8.11
CA THR A 57 -4.16 6.29 6.76
C THR A 57 -3.22 7.48 6.57
N TYR A 58 -1.99 7.22 6.16
CA TYR A 58 -1.01 8.22 5.76
C TYR A 58 -0.91 8.29 4.24
N TYR A 59 -1.08 9.49 3.70
CA TYR A 59 -0.96 9.80 2.27
C TYR A 59 0.34 10.53 2.00
N LEU A 60 1.21 9.95 1.18
CA LEU A 60 2.57 10.47 1.00
C LEU A 60 2.68 11.44 -0.18
N ASN A 61 2.85 12.73 0.12
CA ASN A 61 3.24 13.77 -0.83
C ASN A 61 4.79 13.89 -0.89
N PRO A 62 5.39 14.23 -2.03
CA PRO A 62 4.84 14.56 -3.34
C PRO A 62 4.74 13.37 -4.31
N SER A 63 4.38 12.17 -3.88
CA SER A 63 4.08 11.12 -4.85
C SER A 63 2.85 11.48 -5.67
N LYS A 64 2.73 10.92 -6.87
CA LYS A 64 1.48 11.06 -7.63
C LYS A 64 0.46 10.04 -7.10
N PRO A 65 -0.84 10.40 -7.03
CA PRO A 65 -1.88 9.45 -6.68
C PRO A 65 -1.79 8.16 -7.49
N THR A 66 -1.93 7.02 -6.83
CA THR A 66 -1.88 5.66 -7.40
C THR A 66 -0.56 5.20 -8.04
N LYS A 67 0.50 6.02 -8.03
CA LYS A 67 1.78 5.68 -8.65
C LYS A 67 2.86 5.41 -7.60
N LEU A 68 3.40 4.19 -7.62
CA LEU A 68 4.61 3.85 -6.87
C LEU A 68 5.81 4.39 -7.64
N SER A 69 6.51 5.34 -7.05
CA SER A 69 7.71 5.97 -7.62
C SER A 69 8.89 5.83 -6.69
N ARG A 70 10.10 6.12 -7.19
CA ARG A 70 11.31 6.16 -6.34
C ARG A 70 11.15 7.13 -5.16
N ALA A 71 10.50 8.28 -5.38
CA ALA A 71 10.21 9.24 -4.32
C ALA A 71 9.27 8.64 -3.26
N TRP A 72 8.23 7.91 -3.70
CA TRP A 72 7.32 7.21 -2.79
C TRP A 72 8.05 6.15 -1.96
N PHE A 73 8.90 5.31 -2.57
CA PHE A 73 9.65 4.28 -1.83
C PHE A 73 10.57 4.89 -0.78
N ASN A 74 11.24 5.99 -1.09
CA ASN A 74 12.11 6.67 -0.12
C ASN A 74 11.33 7.29 1.03
N LYS A 75 10.21 7.94 0.75
CA LYS A 75 9.36 8.57 1.77
C LYS A 75 8.63 7.54 2.62
N SER A 76 8.05 6.52 2.00
CA SER A 76 7.37 5.44 2.72
C SER A 76 8.32 4.74 3.68
N LYS A 77 9.58 4.50 3.28
CA LYS A 77 10.59 3.93 4.17
C LYS A 77 10.86 4.80 5.41
N LYS A 78 10.95 6.12 5.24
CA LYS A 78 11.15 7.03 6.38
C LYS A 78 9.95 7.01 7.34
N LEU A 79 8.75 7.12 6.77
CA LEU A 79 7.52 7.11 7.55
C LEU A 79 7.30 5.78 8.29
N VAL A 80 7.50 4.65 7.62
CA VAL A 80 7.33 3.32 8.23
C VAL A 80 8.30 3.12 9.40
N LYS A 81 9.54 3.59 9.30
CA LYS A 81 10.48 3.57 10.40
C LYS A 81 10.01 4.41 11.58
N GLN A 82 9.48 5.60 11.32
CA GLN A 82 8.92 6.48 12.35
C GLN A 82 7.71 5.81 13.03
N ILE A 83 6.78 5.28 12.27
CA ILE A 83 5.62 4.55 12.80
C ILE A 83 6.07 3.40 13.70
N HIS A 84 7.07 2.62 13.27
CA HIS A 84 7.60 1.49 14.06
C HIS A 84 8.26 1.94 15.36
N GLN A 85 8.93 3.09 15.38
CA GLN A 85 9.53 3.66 16.59
C GLN A 85 8.46 4.09 17.61
N ASP A 86 7.38 4.71 17.12
CA ASP A 86 6.29 5.20 17.96
C ASP A 86 5.37 4.07 18.42
N ASN A 87 5.14 3.10 17.56
CA ASN A 87 4.31 1.93 17.81
C ASN A 87 4.82 0.74 16.99
N PRO A 88 5.45 -0.26 17.63
CA PRO A 88 6.06 -1.38 16.95
C PRO A 88 5.12 -2.11 15.99
N ILE A 89 5.57 -2.29 14.75
CA ILE A 89 4.88 -3.03 13.70
C ILE A 89 5.19 -4.51 13.86
N ASP A 90 4.16 -5.34 13.92
CA ASP A 90 4.29 -6.80 14.03
C ASP A 90 4.38 -7.49 12.65
N ILE A 91 3.65 -6.95 11.66
CA ILE A 91 3.63 -7.48 10.30
C ILE A 91 3.34 -6.37 9.29
N ILE A 92 3.94 -6.47 8.12
CA ILE A 92 3.65 -5.61 6.96
C ILE A 92 2.84 -6.40 5.95
N HIS A 93 1.65 -5.90 5.61
CA HIS A 93 0.85 -6.39 4.51
C HIS A 93 1.09 -5.53 3.28
N SER A 94 1.68 -6.11 2.24
CA SER A 94 2.00 -5.41 0.99
C SER A 94 1.02 -5.78 -0.12
N ASN A 95 0.30 -4.81 -0.63
CA ASN A 95 -0.40 -4.98 -1.88
C ASN A 95 0.58 -4.79 -3.04
N GLU A 96 0.83 -5.86 -3.78
CA GLU A 96 1.80 -5.91 -4.87
C GLU A 96 3.21 -5.45 -4.40
N PHE A 97 3.83 -4.52 -5.10
CA PHE A 97 5.19 -4.05 -4.85
C PHE A 97 5.31 -2.90 -3.83
N ALA A 98 4.21 -2.57 -3.12
CA ALA A 98 4.18 -1.39 -2.28
C ALA A 98 5.24 -1.40 -1.17
N ALA A 99 5.55 -2.56 -0.57
CA ALA A 99 6.56 -2.67 0.49
C ALA A 99 8.02 -2.78 0.00
N THR A 100 8.28 -2.72 -1.31
CA THR A 100 9.65 -2.92 -1.85
C THR A 100 10.69 -2.02 -1.18
N GLY A 101 10.34 -0.77 -0.89
CA GLY A 101 11.26 0.20 -0.26
C GLY A 101 11.64 -0.14 1.19
N VAL A 102 10.86 -0.95 1.87
CA VAL A 102 11.08 -1.31 3.28
C VAL A 102 11.58 -2.74 3.50
N MET A 103 11.60 -3.59 2.47
CA MET A 103 11.91 -5.02 2.58
C MET A 103 13.24 -5.31 3.31
N SER A 104 14.31 -4.66 2.90
CA SER A 104 15.64 -4.86 3.51
C SER A 104 15.68 -4.42 4.98
N TRP A 105 14.99 -3.35 5.32
CA TRP A 105 14.89 -2.88 6.69
C TRP A 105 14.06 -3.82 7.56
N ALA A 106 12.89 -4.22 7.07
CA ALA A 106 12.00 -5.14 7.78
C ALA A 106 12.69 -6.50 8.05
N SER A 107 13.41 -7.02 7.06
CA SER A 107 14.19 -8.26 7.19
C SER A 107 15.22 -8.18 8.32
N LYS A 108 15.93 -7.06 8.48
CA LYS A 108 16.91 -6.87 9.56
C LYS A 108 16.27 -6.86 10.95
N LEU A 109 15.01 -6.51 11.06
CA LEU A 109 14.24 -6.48 12.30
C LEU A 109 13.36 -7.73 12.51
N ASN A 110 13.44 -8.70 11.61
CA ASN A 110 12.59 -9.89 11.59
C ASN A 110 11.09 -9.57 11.55
N ILE A 111 10.71 -8.45 10.90
CA ILE A 111 9.30 -8.10 10.65
C ILE A 111 8.85 -8.84 9.40
N PRO A 112 7.89 -9.77 9.50
CA PRO A 112 7.39 -10.49 8.33
C PRO A 112 6.64 -9.57 7.37
N ILE A 113 6.75 -9.87 6.07
CA ILE A 113 6.01 -9.18 5.01
C ILE A 113 5.14 -10.20 4.28
N ALA A 114 3.82 -10.00 4.33
CA ALA A 114 2.86 -10.75 3.53
C ALA A 114 2.55 -9.97 2.24
N VAL A 115 2.78 -10.56 1.09
CA VAL A 115 2.53 -9.91 -0.21
C VAL A 115 1.30 -10.53 -0.86
N VAL A 116 0.34 -9.70 -1.24
CA VAL A 116 -0.82 -10.09 -2.04
C VAL A 116 -0.65 -9.59 -3.47
N CYS A 117 -0.65 -10.53 -4.41
CA CYS A 117 -0.56 -10.25 -5.84
C CYS A 117 -1.95 -10.36 -6.46
N HIS A 118 -2.43 -9.30 -7.09
CA HIS A 118 -3.73 -9.26 -7.78
C HIS A 118 -3.65 -9.71 -9.24
N GLY A 119 -2.46 -9.98 -9.74
CA GLY A 119 -2.18 -10.50 -11.07
C GLY A 119 -0.74 -10.96 -11.18
N SER A 120 -0.42 -11.76 -12.17
CA SER A 120 0.97 -12.07 -12.46
C SER A 120 1.55 -11.02 -13.40
N LEU A 121 2.79 -10.63 -13.18
CA LEU A 121 3.53 -9.71 -14.05
C LEU A 121 3.50 -10.19 -15.53
N ARG A 122 3.53 -11.51 -15.73
CA ARG A 122 3.42 -12.14 -17.05
C ARG A 122 2.05 -11.87 -17.68
N THR A 123 0.96 -11.99 -16.92
CA THR A 123 -0.41 -11.76 -17.41
C THR A 123 -0.62 -10.29 -17.77
N GLU A 124 -0.12 -9.38 -16.95
CA GLU A 124 -0.19 -7.94 -17.22
C GLU A 124 0.62 -7.58 -18.46
N LEU A 125 1.84 -8.12 -18.61
CA LEU A 125 2.66 -7.89 -19.79
C LEU A 125 2.00 -8.42 -21.06
N LEU A 126 1.45 -9.63 -21.04
CA LEU A 126 0.74 -10.22 -22.18
C LEU A 126 -0.51 -9.42 -22.55
N SER A 127 -1.26 -8.93 -21.57
CA SER A 127 -2.40 -8.06 -21.79
C SER A 127 -1.98 -6.73 -22.42
N PHE A 128 -0.89 -6.12 -21.94
CA PHE A 128 -0.34 -4.90 -22.51
C PHE A 128 0.09 -5.09 -23.97
N LEU A 129 0.82 -6.16 -24.27
CA LEU A 129 1.28 -6.48 -25.63
C LEU A 129 0.10 -6.74 -26.58
N SER A 130 -0.93 -7.47 -26.12
CA SER A 130 -2.14 -7.73 -26.93
C SER A 130 -2.97 -6.47 -27.19
N SER A 131 -2.98 -5.51 -26.27
CA SER A 131 -3.67 -4.23 -26.44
C SER A 131 -2.89 -3.26 -27.35
N ALA A 132 -1.57 -3.33 -27.34
CA ALA A 132 -0.71 -2.50 -28.22
C ALA A 132 -0.90 -2.84 -29.71
N ASP A 133 -1.18 -4.10 -30.01
CA ASP A 133 -1.41 -4.57 -31.40
C ASP A 133 -2.79 -4.15 -31.97
N LYS A 134 -3.71 -3.70 -31.11
CA LYS A 134 -5.07 -3.26 -31.50
C LYS A 134 -5.22 -1.74 -31.74
N ARG A 135 -4.14 -0.96 -31.69
CA ARG A 135 -4.22 0.47 -32.00
C ARG A 135 -4.31 0.63 -33.52
N PRO A 136 -5.32 1.33 -34.04
CA PRO A 136 -5.39 1.66 -35.46
C PRO A 136 -4.15 2.51 -35.84
N ARG A 137 -3.55 2.14 -36.96
CA ARG A 137 -2.45 2.88 -37.55
C ARG A 137 -2.92 4.22 -38.07
#